data_cb5245d32a27047b04244cabfd33bb00
#
_entry.id   cb5245d32a27047b04244cabfd33bb00
#
_cell.length_a   1.000
_cell.length_b   1.000
_cell.length_c   1.000
_cell.angle_alpha   90.00
_cell.angle_beta   90.00
_cell.angle_gamma   90.00
#
_symmetry.space_group_name_H-M   'P 1'
#
loop_
_entity.id
_entity.type
_entity.pdbx_description
1 polymer ?
#
loop_
_entity_poly.entity_id
_entity_poly.type
_entity_poly.pdbx_seq_one_letter_code
_entity_poly.pdbx_strand_id
1 'polypeptide(L)'
;MTGVGVLLRQHFRHLTRYLLVPILLLLLIASNLVSAASPRINFLLYCSGCHRPGGEGKPPHVPTLHHELGRMLSVPQMRAYLVRIPGATQAPIDDAELTGVINWVLEEFNAETLPPDFEYLSVEEVTAARKNILADPLKYRTRYWKAYPN
;
A
#
# COMPACT_ATOMS: atom_id res chain seq x y z
N MET A 1 5.20 67.04 -13.60
CA MET A 1 4.06 66.12 -13.22
C MET A 1 4.48 64.67 -13.30
N THR A 2 5.62 64.24 -12.69
CA THR A 2 6.16 62.87 -12.90
C THR A 2 6.42 62.09 -11.60
N GLY A 3 6.24 62.66 -10.43
CA GLY A 3 6.55 61.99 -9.16
C GLY A 3 5.46 61.03 -8.60
N VAL A 4 4.17 61.37 -8.83
CA VAL A 4 3.06 60.62 -8.25
C VAL A 4 2.89 59.22 -8.88
N GLY A 5 3.19 59.07 -10.16
CA GLY A 5 3.07 57.78 -10.88
C GLY A 5 4.14 56.75 -10.43
N VAL A 6 5.31 57.22 -10.01
CA VAL A 6 6.40 56.36 -9.55
C VAL A 6 6.10 55.82 -8.15
N LEU A 7 5.60 56.66 -7.25
CA LEU A 7 5.20 56.26 -5.89
C LEU A 7 4.03 55.25 -5.87
N LEU A 8 3.03 55.48 -6.72
CA LEU A 8 1.91 54.52 -6.89
C LEU A 8 2.36 53.18 -7.42
N ARG A 9 3.29 53.11 -8.38
CA ARG A 9 3.85 51.84 -8.89
C ARG A 9 4.68 51.12 -7.82
N GLN A 10 5.42 51.80 -6.99
CA GLN A 10 6.17 51.18 -5.92
C GLN A 10 5.26 50.62 -4.84
N HIS A 11 4.24 51.33 -4.41
CA HIS A 11 3.26 50.81 -3.44
C HIS A 11 2.49 49.62 -3.96
N PHE A 12 2.09 49.62 -5.24
CA PHE A 12 1.40 48.50 -5.84
C PHE A 12 2.29 47.22 -5.89
N ARG A 13 3.58 47.40 -6.22
CA ARG A 13 4.54 46.25 -6.24
C ARG A 13 4.82 45.69 -4.85
N HIS A 14 4.84 46.50 -3.82
CA HIS A 14 5.01 46.05 -2.44
C HIS A 14 3.76 45.32 -1.96
N LEU A 15 2.57 45.89 -2.18
CA LEU A 15 1.29 45.26 -1.80
C LEU A 15 1.11 43.91 -2.48
N THR A 16 1.43 43.78 -3.77
CA THR A 16 1.37 42.53 -4.53
C THR A 16 2.35 41.49 -3.97
N ARG A 17 3.55 41.86 -3.57
CA ARG A 17 4.53 40.96 -2.96
C ARG A 17 4.04 40.43 -1.60
N TYR A 18 3.53 41.32 -0.75
CA TYR A 18 3.10 40.95 0.61
C TYR A 18 1.82 40.10 0.61
N LEU A 19 0.99 40.21 -0.41
CA LEU A 19 -0.24 39.39 -0.55
C LEU A 19 -0.02 38.10 -1.38
N LEU A 20 0.67 38.17 -2.51
CA LEU A 20 0.81 37.03 -3.41
C LEU A 20 1.82 35.99 -2.88
N VAL A 21 2.91 36.43 -2.25
CA VAL A 21 3.92 35.48 -1.73
C VAL A 21 3.35 34.56 -0.64
N PRO A 22 2.65 35.05 0.40
CA PRO A 22 2.07 34.17 1.40
C PRO A 22 0.94 33.29 0.84
N ILE A 23 0.12 33.78 -0.10
CA ILE A 23 -0.90 32.98 -0.77
C ILE A 23 -0.27 31.84 -1.58
N LEU A 24 0.80 32.12 -2.33
CA LEU A 24 1.53 31.10 -3.08
C LEU A 24 2.19 30.08 -2.15
N LEU A 25 2.75 30.55 -1.03
CA LEU A 25 3.33 29.67 -0.02
C LEU A 25 2.26 28.78 0.64
N LEU A 26 1.08 29.32 0.92
CA LEU A 26 -0.05 28.58 1.47
C LEU A 26 -0.56 27.51 0.48
N LEU A 27 -0.62 27.83 -0.81
CA LEU A 27 -0.99 26.89 -1.87
C LEU A 27 0.04 25.77 -2.02
N LEU A 28 1.33 26.06 -1.88
CA LEU A 28 2.40 25.06 -1.91
C LEU A 28 2.36 24.11 -0.70
N ILE A 29 1.95 24.60 0.48
CA ILE A 29 1.78 23.78 1.68
C ILE A 29 0.53 22.91 1.57
N ALA A 30 -0.57 23.44 0.99
CA ALA A 30 -1.81 22.70 0.79
C ALA A 30 -1.68 21.51 -0.19
N SER A 31 -0.71 21.57 -1.11
CA SER A 31 -0.48 20.50 -2.11
C SER A 31 0.06 19.20 -1.50
N ASN A 32 0.53 19.19 -0.26
CA ASN A 32 1.09 17.99 0.38
C ASN A 32 0.05 17.13 1.13
N LEU A 33 -1.24 17.44 1.03
CA LEU A 33 -2.30 16.65 1.65
C LEU A 33 -2.86 15.56 0.70
N VAL A 34 -2.03 15.03 -0.21
CA VAL A 34 -2.40 13.82 -0.94
C VAL A 34 -2.35 12.67 0.05
N SER A 35 -3.50 12.31 0.58
CA SER A 35 -3.65 11.13 1.41
C SER A 35 -3.47 9.89 0.53
N ALA A 36 -2.55 9.00 0.90
CA ALA A 36 -2.46 7.67 0.29
C ALA A 36 -3.82 6.96 0.43
N ALA A 37 -4.22 6.17 -0.56
CA ALA A 37 -5.45 5.41 -0.49
C ALA A 37 -5.40 4.45 0.71
N SER A 38 -6.54 4.25 1.39
CA SER A 38 -6.56 3.31 2.51
C SER A 38 -6.22 1.89 2.04
N PRO A 39 -5.65 1.03 2.91
CA PRO A 39 -5.31 -0.36 2.55
C PRO A 39 -6.50 -1.12 1.93
N ARG A 40 -7.71 -0.92 2.46
CA ARG A 40 -8.94 -1.50 1.91
C ARG A 40 -9.22 -1.01 0.49
N ILE A 41 -9.03 0.26 0.20
CA ILE A 41 -9.24 0.80 -1.15
C ILE A 41 -8.21 0.22 -2.11
N ASN A 42 -6.93 0.16 -1.73
CA ASN A 42 -5.89 -0.47 -2.54
C ASN A 42 -6.17 -1.97 -2.77
N PHE A 43 -6.66 -2.69 -1.77
CA PHE A 43 -7.12 -4.07 -1.94
C PHE A 43 -8.25 -4.18 -2.98
N LEU A 44 -9.27 -3.32 -2.89
CA LEU A 44 -10.38 -3.33 -3.84
C LEU A 44 -9.94 -2.99 -5.27
N LEU A 45 -8.98 -2.10 -5.44
CA LEU A 45 -8.50 -1.69 -6.76
C LEU A 45 -7.57 -2.74 -7.42
N TYR A 46 -6.69 -3.39 -6.64
CA TYR A 46 -5.58 -4.16 -7.20
C TYR A 46 -5.63 -5.66 -6.88
N CYS A 47 -6.42 -6.09 -5.91
CA CYS A 47 -6.45 -7.48 -5.45
C CYS A 47 -7.82 -8.15 -5.65
N SER A 48 -8.91 -7.39 -5.49
CA SER A 48 -10.27 -7.95 -5.47
C SER A 48 -10.71 -8.50 -6.82
N GLY A 49 -10.09 -8.08 -7.93
CA GLY A 49 -10.38 -8.63 -9.26
C GLY A 49 -10.20 -10.15 -9.35
N CYS A 50 -9.19 -10.67 -8.62
CA CYS A 50 -8.95 -12.10 -8.50
C CYS A 50 -9.52 -12.67 -7.19
N HIS A 51 -9.28 -12.00 -6.06
CA HIS A 51 -9.64 -12.49 -4.72
C HIS A 51 -11.07 -12.16 -4.29
N ARG A 52 -11.82 -11.40 -5.08
CA ARG A 52 -13.14 -10.83 -4.76
C ARG A 52 -13.10 -9.81 -3.60
N PRO A 53 -14.09 -8.92 -3.48
CA PRO A 53 -14.09 -7.90 -2.43
C PRO A 53 -14.06 -8.43 -0.99
N GLY A 54 -14.59 -9.62 -0.76
CA GLY A 54 -14.59 -10.29 0.55
C GLY A 54 -13.44 -11.25 0.76
N GLY A 55 -12.51 -11.41 -0.18
CA GLY A 55 -11.33 -12.28 -0.01
C GLY A 55 -11.56 -13.77 -0.28
N GLU A 56 -12.72 -14.18 -0.77
CA GLU A 56 -13.10 -15.60 -0.96
C GLU A 56 -12.28 -16.31 -2.05
N GLY A 57 -11.77 -15.55 -3.00
CA GLY A 57 -11.07 -16.10 -4.14
C GLY A 57 -11.96 -16.89 -5.11
N LYS A 58 -11.34 -17.77 -5.89
CA LYS A 58 -11.99 -18.71 -6.82
C LYS A 58 -11.17 -20.01 -6.87
N PRO A 59 -11.25 -20.84 -5.82
CA PRO A 59 -10.54 -22.13 -5.79
C PRO A 59 -10.92 -23.00 -6.99
N PRO A 60 -9.99 -23.85 -7.50
CA PRO A 60 -8.61 -23.98 -7.04
C PRO A 60 -7.63 -22.94 -7.64
N HIS A 61 -8.06 -22.10 -8.59
CA HIS A 61 -7.18 -21.22 -9.36
C HIS A 61 -6.71 -20.00 -8.56
N VAL A 62 -7.62 -19.40 -7.77
CA VAL A 62 -7.32 -18.27 -6.90
C VAL A 62 -7.68 -18.68 -5.47
N PRO A 63 -6.68 -18.79 -4.56
CA PRO A 63 -6.95 -19.21 -3.19
C PRO A 63 -7.80 -18.17 -2.46
N THR A 64 -8.57 -18.66 -1.49
CA THR A 64 -9.14 -17.77 -0.49
C THR A 64 -8.05 -17.10 0.34
N LEU A 65 -8.33 -15.90 0.80
CA LEU A 65 -7.45 -15.16 1.72
C LEU A 65 -7.85 -15.38 3.20
N HIS A 66 -8.90 -16.17 3.45
CA HIS A 66 -9.42 -16.38 4.79
C HIS A 66 -8.65 -17.48 5.55
N HIS A 67 -8.43 -17.24 6.83
CA HIS A 67 -7.98 -18.17 7.86
C HIS A 67 -6.59 -18.80 7.64
N GLU A 68 -6.21 -19.12 6.43
CA GLU A 68 -4.98 -19.87 6.16
C GLU A 68 -3.72 -19.00 6.17
N LEU A 69 -3.84 -17.74 5.74
CA LEU A 69 -2.67 -16.84 5.72
C LEU A 69 -2.15 -16.56 7.12
N GLY A 70 -3.03 -16.40 8.10
CA GLY A 70 -2.62 -16.25 9.50
C GLY A 70 -1.81 -17.45 10.00
N ARG A 71 -2.30 -18.67 9.73
CA ARG A 71 -1.60 -19.90 10.11
C ARG A 71 -0.26 -20.07 9.41
N MET A 72 -0.13 -19.60 8.17
CA MET A 72 1.14 -19.65 7.42
C MET A 72 2.27 -18.88 8.12
N LEU A 73 1.94 -17.83 8.88
CA LEU A 73 2.93 -16.99 9.54
C LEU A 73 3.71 -17.71 10.64
N SER A 74 3.22 -18.87 11.12
CA SER A 74 3.98 -19.76 11.98
C SER A 74 5.20 -20.40 11.30
N VAL A 75 5.27 -20.34 9.96
CA VAL A 75 6.37 -20.86 9.15
C VAL A 75 7.19 -19.70 8.60
N PRO A 76 8.47 -19.52 9.00
CA PRO A 76 9.28 -18.36 8.63
C PRO A 76 9.34 -18.09 7.11
N GLN A 77 9.40 -19.15 6.30
CA GLN A 77 9.46 -19.03 4.83
C GLN A 77 8.16 -18.47 4.25
N MET A 78 7.03 -18.68 4.93
CA MET A 78 5.73 -18.26 4.44
C MET A 78 5.42 -16.78 4.68
N ARG A 79 6.10 -16.12 5.61
CA ARG A 79 5.96 -14.69 5.84
C ARG A 79 6.34 -13.89 4.59
N ALA A 80 7.52 -14.15 4.03
CA ALA A 80 7.96 -13.52 2.78
C ALA A 80 7.15 -13.99 1.56
N TYR A 81 6.59 -15.20 1.59
CA TYR A 81 5.75 -15.73 0.52
C TYR A 81 4.58 -14.82 0.18
N LEU A 82 3.91 -14.24 1.18
CA LEU A 82 2.74 -13.36 0.98
C LEU A 82 3.05 -12.16 0.06
N VAL A 83 4.28 -11.69 0.07
CA VAL A 83 4.75 -10.57 -0.77
C VAL A 83 5.26 -11.07 -2.13
N ARG A 84 5.93 -12.24 -2.15
CA ARG A 84 6.68 -12.75 -3.30
C ARG A 84 5.83 -13.39 -4.39
N ILE A 85 4.54 -13.61 -4.13
CA ILE A 85 3.60 -14.08 -5.16
C ILE A 85 3.41 -13.01 -6.25
N PRO A 86 3.31 -13.38 -7.55
CA PRO A 86 3.28 -12.42 -8.65
C PRO A 86 2.21 -11.34 -8.47
N GLY A 87 1.00 -11.68 -8.03
CA GLY A 87 -0.08 -10.73 -7.83
C GLY A 87 0.24 -9.62 -6.83
N ALA A 88 0.94 -9.94 -5.73
CA ALA A 88 1.39 -8.96 -4.75
C ALA A 88 2.62 -8.20 -5.23
N THR A 89 3.65 -8.93 -5.71
CA THR A 89 4.92 -8.32 -6.14
C THR A 89 4.74 -7.30 -7.26
N GLN A 90 3.83 -7.55 -8.19
CA GLN A 90 3.62 -6.74 -9.39
C GLN A 90 2.47 -5.74 -9.25
N ALA A 91 1.83 -5.64 -8.09
CA ALA A 91 0.80 -4.63 -7.86
C ALA A 91 1.37 -3.22 -8.10
N PRO A 92 0.66 -2.33 -8.85
CA PRO A 92 1.14 -1.01 -9.22
C PRO A 92 0.95 0.02 -8.09
N ILE A 93 1.38 -0.34 -6.89
CA ILE A 93 1.39 0.45 -5.66
C ILE A 93 2.79 0.42 -5.05
N ASP A 94 3.13 1.39 -4.23
CA ASP A 94 4.43 1.42 -3.57
C ASP A 94 4.56 0.38 -2.44
N ASP A 95 5.76 0.27 -1.87
CA ASP A 95 6.04 -0.75 -0.86
C ASP A 95 5.31 -0.47 0.47
N ALA A 96 5.09 0.79 0.82
CA ALA A 96 4.36 1.17 2.03
C ALA A 96 2.86 0.86 1.85
N GLU A 97 2.29 1.17 0.69
CA GLU A 97 0.91 0.84 0.34
C GLU A 97 0.70 -0.67 0.31
N LEU A 98 1.62 -1.44 -0.30
CA LEU A 98 1.54 -2.90 -0.32
C LEU A 98 1.64 -3.48 1.09
N THR A 99 2.53 -2.95 1.93
CA THR A 99 2.62 -3.34 3.35
C THR A 99 1.29 -3.13 4.06
N GLY A 100 0.68 -1.97 3.86
CA GLY A 100 -0.64 -1.67 4.42
C GLY A 100 -1.70 -2.67 3.95
N VAL A 101 -1.73 -3.00 2.66
CA VAL A 101 -2.70 -3.97 2.10
C VAL A 101 -2.52 -5.35 2.70
N ILE A 102 -1.28 -5.86 2.78
CA ILE A 102 -1.02 -7.22 3.31
C ILE A 102 -1.40 -7.28 4.79
N ASN A 103 -1.00 -6.30 5.58
CA ASN A 103 -1.35 -6.24 6.99
C ASN A 103 -2.87 -6.14 7.21
N TRP A 104 -3.57 -5.32 6.40
CA TRP A 104 -5.02 -5.24 6.43
C TRP A 104 -5.69 -6.58 6.08
N VAL A 105 -5.20 -7.30 5.07
CA VAL A 105 -5.70 -8.65 4.70
C VAL A 105 -5.52 -9.64 5.85
N LEU A 106 -4.40 -9.56 6.56
CA LEU A 106 -4.15 -10.41 7.72
C LEU A 106 -5.11 -10.09 8.87
N GLU A 107 -5.39 -8.83 9.15
CA GLU A 107 -6.36 -8.43 10.17
C GLU A 107 -7.80 -8.77 9.79
N GLU A 108 -8.21 -8.38 8.57
CA GLU A 108 -9.60 -8.48 8.13
C GLU A 108 -10.05 -9.93 7.94
N PHE A 109 -9.19 -10.77 7.35
CA PHE A 109 -9.57 -12.11 6.94
C PHE A 109 -8.93 -13.23 7.78
N ASN A 110 -8.01 -12.90 8.68
CA ASN A 110 -7.24 -13.92 9.41
C ASN A 110 -7.08 -13.64 10.91
N ALA A 111 -7.77 -12.67 11.48
CA ALA A 111 -7.62 -12.26 12.90
C ALA A 111 -7.66 -13.46 13.87
N GLU A 112 -8.55 -14.42 13.63
CA GLU A 112 -8.73 -15.61 14.47
C GLU A 112 -7.61 -16.65 14.35
N THR A 113 -6.74 -16.52 13.33
CA THR A 113 -5.68 -17.50 13.01
C THR A 113 -4.28 -16.94 13.08
N LEU A 114 -4.15 -15.65 13.40
CA LEU A 114 -2.85 -15.03 13.64
C LEU A 114 -2.15 -15.67 14.85
N PRO A 115 -0.83 -15.88 14.79
CA PRO A 115 -0.07 -16.33 15.95
C PRO A 115 -0.22 -15.36 17.15
N PRO A 116 -0.16 -15.83 18.38
CA PRO A 116 -0.28 -14.97 19.57
C PRO A 116 0.79 -13.87 19.65
N ASP A 117 1.94 -14.12 19.05
CA ASP A 117 3.12 -13.24 18.96
C ASP A 117 3.25 -12.59 17.58
N PHE A 118 2.12 -12.45 16.87
CA PHE A 118 2.10 -11.86 15.53
C PHE A 118 2.61 -10.42 15.55
N GLU A 119 3.59 -10.16 14.69
CA GLU A 119 4.05 -8.81 14.37
C GLU A 119 3.68 -8.46 12.93
N TYR A 120 3.21 -7.23 12.70
CA TYR A 120 2.93 -6.73 11.37
C TYR A 120 4.17 -6.76 10.47
N LEU A 121 3.96 -6.96 9.17
CA LEU A 121 5.05 -6.80 8.20
C LEU A 121 5.51 -5.35 8.21
N SER A 122 6.83 -5.15 8.20
CA SER A 122 7.40 -3.82 8.02
C SER A 122 7.58 -3.49 6.53
N VAL A 123 7.73 -2.20 6.22
CA VAL A 123 8.00 -1.74 4.86
C VAL A 123 9.33 -2.31 4.35
N GLU A 124 10.33 -2.42 5.22
CA GLU A 124 11.65 -2.99 4.89
C GLU A 124 11.56 -4.47 4.52
N GLU A 125 10.76 -5.26 5.25
CA GLU A 125 10.48 -6.67 4.92
C GLU A 125 9.82 -6.79 3.55
N VAL A 126 8.79 -5.98 3.30
CA VAL A 126 8.06 -5.98 2.02
C VAL A 126 8.97 -5.56 0.89
N THR A 127 9.77 -4.50 1.06
CA THR A 127 10.74 -4.04 0.06
C THR A 127 11.78 -5.11 -0.27
N ALA A 128 12.28 -5.81 0.72
CA ALA A 128 13.25 -6.89 0.53
C ALA A 128 12.62 -8.11 -0.17
N ALA A 129 11.42 -8.51 0.26
CA ALA A 129 10.70 -9.65 -0.30
C ALA A 129 10.26 -9.40 -1.75
N ARG A 130 9.81 -8.18 -2.07
CA ARG A 130 9.32 -7.78 -3.39
C ARG A 130 10.37 -7.89 -4.50
N LYS A 131 11.66 -7.79 -4.15
CA LYS A 131 12.79 -8.01 -5.10
C LYS A 131 12.94 -9.46 -5.56
N ASN A 132 12.26 -10.40 -4.91
CA ASN A 132 12.44 -11.83 -5.08
C ASN A 132 11.13 -12.53 -5.46
N ILE A 133 10.57 -12.17 -6.62
CA ILE A 133 9.34 -12.77 -7.14
C ILE A 133 9.49 -14.30 -7.28
N LEU A 134 8.44 -15.03 -6.93
CA LEU A 134 8.40 -16.49 -7.10
C LEU A 134 7.98 -16.85 -8.54
N ALA A 135 8.85 -17.54 -9.24
CA ALA A 135 8.52 -18.08 -10.56
C ALA A 135 7.42 -19.17 -10.50
N ASP A 136 7.38 -19.94 -9.40
CA ASP A 136 6.38 -20.96 -9.12
C ASP A 136 5.93 -20.88 -7.65
N PRO A 137 4.91 -20.04 -7.37
CA PRO A 137 4.36 -19.90 -6.04
C PRO A 137 3.74 -21.20 -5.48
N LEU A 138 3.13 -22.02 -6.34
CA LEU A 138 2.50 -23.27 -5.93
C LEU A 138 3.54 -24.27 -5.44
N LYS A 139 4.63 -24.45 -6.17
CA LYS A 139 5.74 -25.33 -5.77
C LYS A 139 6.37 -24.85 -4.46
N TYR A 140 6.56 -23.55 -4.29
CA TYR A 140 7.07 -22.98 -3.04
C TYR A 140 6.13 -23.25 -1.88
N ARG A 141 4.83 -22.99 -2.04
CA ARG A 141 3.81 -23.24 -1.04
C ARG A 141 3.74 -24.73 -0.66
N THR A 142 3.71 -25.63 -1.65
CA THR A 142 3.66 -27.09 -1.42
C THR A 142 4.89 -27.57 -0.63
N ARG A 143 6.06 -26.97 -0.86
CA ARG A 143 7.29 -27.32 -0.17
C ARG A 143 7.30 -26.90 1.30
N TYR A 144 6.79 -25.72 1.62
CA TYR A 144 6.95 -25.12 2.95
C TYR A 144 5.65 -25.09 3.77
N TRP A 145 4.53 -25.28 3.15
CA TRP A 145 3.24 -25.28 3.81
C TRP A 145 2.42 -26.51 3.42
N LYS A 146 1.54 -26.36 2.45
CA LYS A 146 0.70 -27.45 1.88
C LYS A 146 0.11 -27.02 0.53
N ALA A 147 -0.37 -27.98 -0.26
CA ALA A 147 -1.16 -27.72 -1.46
C ALA A 147 -2.45 -26.95 -1.12
N TYR A 148 -3.03 -26.29 -2.11
CA TYR A 148 -4.37 -25.75 -1.95
C TYR A 148 -5.37 -26.91 -1.71
N PRO A 149 -6.37 -26.70 -0.86
CA PRO A 149 -7.49 -27.64 -0.78
C PRO A 149 -8.18 -27.68 -2.13
N ASN A 150 -8.45 -28.87 -2.65
CA ASN A 150 -9.23 -29.11 -3.87
C ASN A 150 -10.70 -28.80 -3.61
#